data_0be4d4710afe89caee958023fa8e26f8
#
_entry.id   0be4d4710afe89caee958023fa8e26f8
#
_cell.length_a   1.000
_cell.length_b   1.000
_cell.length_c   1.000
_cell.angle_alpha   90.00
_cell.angle_beta   90.00
_cell.angle_gamma   90.00
#
_symmetry.space_group_name_H-M   'P 1'
#
loop_
_entity.id
_entity.type
_entity.pdbx_description
1 polymer ?
#
loop_
_entity_poly.entity_id
_entity_poly.type
_entity_poly.pdbx_seq_one_letter_code
_entity_poly.pdbx_strand_id
1 'polypeptide(L)'
;KGRHMSYSYTEKRRIRKNFGRLPKVMELPKLVETQLDSYAQFLQQNVEVQARENKGLEEVFQTLFPITSVSGNAALEYVSYQLGKPGYSVQECLVQGLSYSAPLRIVVRLVIYDRDTNFQEVKDVKEGEVFMGEVPLMTENGSFVINGTERVVVNQLHRSPGVFFDHDKGKTHSSGKVLYSARIIPYRGSWLDFEFDPKDNLFCRIDRRRKIPATIILKAMDMGTEEILQHFYEVDTVQIEKSGISIELIPSRLRGQTLPVDLKIKSKVVVDANKRITARHVRELEQAKMTALKVEDDFLIGKVLAKDIFNQETGEILIPANTEIDQSVIEVLREANISELHTLYINELDKGPYIS
;
A
#
# COMPACT_ATOMS: atom_id res chain seq x y z
N LYS A 1 24.00 36.35 51.09
CA LYS A 1 23.71 35.36 50.03
C LYS A 1 23.62 34.02 50.73
N GLY A 2 22.38 33.56 51.03
CA GLY A 2 22.11 32.28 51.69
C GLY A 2 22.46 31.12 50.77
N ARG A 3 23.32 30.22 51.25
CA ARG A 3 23.53 28.94 50.61
C ARG A 3 22.24 28.12 50.73
N HIS A 4 21.53 27.94 49.65
CA HIS A 4 20.49 26.94 49.59
C HIS A 4 21.15 25.57 49.73
N MET A 5 21.04 24.97 50.89
CA MET A 5 21.31 23.53 51.07
C MET A 5 20.08 22.78 50.57
N SER A 6 20.20 22.08 49.48
CA SER A 6 19.13 21.19 49.04
C SER A 6 19.10 19.94 49.94
N TYR A 7 18.03 19.81 50.66
CA TYR A 7 17.75 18.61 51.46
C TYR A 7 16.76 17.71 50.69
N SER A 8 17.01 16.41 50.61
CA SER A 8 15.98 15.47 50.16
C SER A 8 15.36 14.75 51.36
N TYR A 9 14.04 14.74 51.45
CA TYR A 9 13.31 13.98 52.43
C TYR A 9 12.91 12.62 51.84
N THR A 10 13.14 11.54 52.55
CA THR A 10 12.55 10.24 52.27
C THR A 10 11.34 10.03 53.17
N GLU A 11 10.47 9.10 52.85
CA GLU A 11 9.29 8.73 53.67
C GLU A 11 9.62 8.48 55.14
N LYS A 12 10.85 8.05 55.47
CA LYS A 12 11.35 7.84 56.82
C LYS A 12 11.89 9.12 57.45
N ARG A 13 11.65 10.31 56.92
CA ARG A 13 12.12 11.62 57.42
C ARG A 13 13.62 11.70 57.60
N ARG A 14 14.41 10.99 56.85
CA ARG A 14 15.88 11.12 56.85
C ARG A 14 16.29 12.33 56.03
N ILE A 15 17.02 13.25 56.69
CA ILE A 15 17.59 14.40 56.01
C ILE A 15 18.96 13.95 55.41
N ARG A 16 19.07 14.01 54.11
CA ARG A 16 20.33 13.75 53.39
C ARG A 16 21.00 15.06 53.03
N LYS A 17 22.24 15.26 53.44
CA LYS A 17 23.06 16.38 52.98
C LYS A 17 23.77 16.02 51.68
N ASN A 18 23.72 16.95 50.73
CA ASN A 18 24.51 16.86 49.54
C ASN A 18 25.91 17.42 49.84
N PHE A 19 26.92 16.59 49.84
CA PHE A 19 28.33 16.99 50.05
C PHE A 19 29.06 17.31 48.75
N GLY A 20 28.42 17.26 47.60
CA GLY A 20 28.97 17.67 46.31
C GLY A 20 29.23 19.19 46.29
N ARG A 21 30.46 19.58 45.97
CA ARG A 21 30.89 20.98 45.85
C ARG A 21 30.76 21.53 44.43
N LEU A 22 30.43 20.66 43.46
CA LEU A 22 30.24 21.07 42.05
C LEU A 22 28.90 21.78 41.87
N PRO A 23 28.88 22.91 41.20
CA PRO A 23 27.64 23.53 40.81
C PRO A 23 26.86 22.58 39.86
N LYS A 24 25.54 22.62 39.92
CA LYS A 24 24.70 21.90 39.02
C LYS A 24 24.98 22.41 37.59
N VAL A 25 25.65 21.60 36.76
CA VAL A 25 26.05 22.01 35.42
C VAL A 25 24.92 21.82 34.44
N MET A 26 24.07 20.82 34.68
CA MET A 26 22.95 20.48 33.79
C MET A 26 21.77 20.01 34.62
N GLU A 27 20.58 20.37 34.20
CA GLU A 27 19.36 19.85 34.81
C GLU A 27 19.13 18.41 34.39
N LEU A 28 18.57 17.60 35.30
CA LEU A 28 18.17 16.24 34.92
C LEU A 28 17.02 16.33 33.90
N PRO A 29 17.12 15.65 32.77
CA PRO A 29 16.04 15.62 31.81
C PRO A 29 14.81 14.96 32.45
N LYS A 30 13.65 15.44 32.08
CA LYS A 30 12.37 14.83 32.49
C LYS A 30 12.25 13.50 31.73
N LEU A 31 12.34 12.38 32.43
CA LEU A 31 12.27 11.03 31.81
C LEU A 31 10.92 10.72 31.17
N VAL A 32 9.87 11.43 31.58
CA VAL A 32 8.49 11.30 31.07
C VAL A 32 8.11 12.36 30.03
N GLU A 33 9.06 13.18 29.60
CA GLU A 33 8.81 14.30 28.68
C GLU A 33 8.19 13.82 27.36
N THR A 34 8.71 12.72 26.82
CA THR A 34 8.18 12.13 25.58
C THR A 34 6.69 11.79 25.66
N GLN A 35 6.25 11.25 26.79
CA GLN A 35 4.83 10.92 27.01
C GLN A 35 3.97 12.17 27.17
N LEU A 36 4.46 13.15 27.94
CA LEU A 36 3.77 14.42 28.14
C LEU A 36 3.60 15.16 26.80
N ASP A 37 4.66 15.28 26.02
CA ASP A 37 4.64 15.97 24.74
C ASP A 37 3.76 15.23 23.72
N SER A 38 3.85 13.90 23.65
CA SER A 38 3.00 13.10 22.78
C SER A 38 1.52 13.30 23.09
N TYR A 39 1.15 13.31 24.39
CA TYR A 39 -0.24 13.50 24.78
C TYR A 39 -0.72 14.95 24.60
N ALA A 40 0.17 15.92 24.83
CA ALA A 40 -0.12 17.32 24.55
C ALA A 40 -0.34 17.58 23.06
N GLN A 41 0.47 16.95 22.19
CA GLN A 41 0.27 16.98 20.73
C GLN A 41 -1.01 16.28 20.29
N PHE A 42 -1.37 15.18 20.96
CA PHE A 42 -2.62 14.48 20.68
C PHE A 42 -3.85 15.34 20.99
N LEU A 43 -3.86 16.01 22.15
CA LEU A 43 -4.99 16.81 22.60
C LEU A 43 -5.01 18.23 22.00
N GLN A 44 -3.87 18.80 21.67
CA GLN A 44 -3.69 20.19 21.19
C GLN A 44 -4.55 21.22 21.94
N GLN A 45 -4.71 21.02 23.27
CA GLN A 45 -5.64 21.79 24.09
C GLN A 45 -5.30 23.28 24.15
N ASN A 46 -4.01 23.61 24.17
CA ASN A 46 -3.50 24.97 24.31
C ASN A 46 -3.25 25.69 22.98
N VAL A 47 -3.61 25.05 21.87
CA VAL A 47 -3.42 25.58 20.52
C VAL A 47 -4.74 26.18 20.03
N GLU A 48 -4.69 27.39 19.46
CA GLU A 48 -5.85 28.01 18.84
C GLU A 48 -6.40 27.15 17.71
N VAL A 49 -7.72 27.11 17.55
CA VAL A 49 -8.41 26.23 16.57
C VAL A 49 -7.82 26.34 15.16
N GLN A 50 -7.47 27.57 14.73
CA GLN A 50 -6.94 27.81 13.39
C GLN A 50 -5.47 27.40 13.22
N ALA A 51 -4.73 27.24 14.33
CA ALA A 51 -3.31 26.90 14.35
C ALA A 51 -3.07 25.41 14.66
N ARG A 52 -4.13 24.61 14.81
CA ARG A 52 -4.00 23.18 15.09
C ARG A 52 -3.44 22.44 13.87
N GLU A 53 -2.48 21.59 14.15
CA GLU A 53 -1.93 20.67 13.15
C GLU A 53 -2.89 19.50 12.94
N ASN A 54 -2.92 18.95 11.72
CA ASN A 54 -3.68 17.73 11.42
C ASN A 54 -2.99 16.50 12.03
N LYS A 55 -3.08 16.39 13.36
CA LYS A 55 -2.52 15.30 14.17
C LYS A 55 -3.44 14.99 15.36
N GLY A 56 -3.40 13.76 15.84
CA GLY A 56 -4.12 13.33 17.03
C GLY A 56 -5.64 13.44 16.90
N LEU A 57 -6.31 14.14 17.82
CA LEU A 57 -7.77 14.29 17.79
C LEU A 57 -8.27 15.07 16.57
N GLU A 58 -7.53 16.07 16.13
CA GLU A 58 -7.89 16.84 14.93
C GLU A 58 -7.92 15.95 13.69
N GLU A 59 -6.88 15.12 13.49
CA GLU A 59 -6.80 14.16 12.37
C GLU A 59 -7.96 13.16 12.41
N VAL A 60 -8.30 12.65 13.59
CA VAL A 60 -9.42 11.70 13.74
C VAL A 60 -10.73 12.35 13.30
N PHE A 61 -11.01 13.58 13.74
CA PHE A 61 -12.25 14.26 13.35
C PHE A 61 -12.25 14.61 11.86
N GLN A 62 -11.15 15.11 11.31
CA GLN A 62 -11.06 15.40 9.87
C GLN A 62 -11.20 14.16 8.99
N THR A 63 -10.77 12.99 9.47
CA THR A 63 -10.90 11.73 8.74
C THR A 63 -12.32 11.15 8.81
N LEU A 64 -13.00 11.32 9.97
CA LEU A 64 -14.35 10.80 10.16
C LEU A 64 -15.42 11.64 9.48
N PHE A 65 -15.23 12.94 9.40
CA PHE A 65 -16.17 13.88 8.80
C PHE A 65 -15.71 14.26 7.37
N PRO A 66 -16.62 14.55 6.45
CA PRO A 66 -18.08 14.65 6.62
C PRO A 66 -18.77 13.29 6.68
N ILE A 67 -19.79 13.17 7.53
CA ILE A 67 -20.67 12.00 7.57
C ILE A 67 -21.89 12.30 6.73
N THR A 68 -22.02 11.62 5.60
CA THR A 68 -23.16 11.79 4.68
C THR A 68 -24.29 10.82 5.00
N SER A 69 -25.54 11.27 4.81
CA SER A 69 -26.70 10.40 4.96
C SER A 69 -26.77 9.40 3.80
N VAL A 70 -27.38 8.24 4.03
CA VAL A 70 -27.54 7.18 3.01
C VAL A 70 -28.31 7.71 1.76
N SER A 71 -29.22 8.66 1.96
CA SER A 71 -30.00 9.29 0.89
C SER A 71 -29.29 10.47 0.21
N GLY A 72 -28.09 10.86 0.67
CA GLY A 72 -27.35 12.00 0.14
C GLY A 72 -27.93 13.38 0.43
N ASN A 73 -29.07 13.45 1.16
CA ASN A 73 -29.80 14.69 1.40
C ASN A 73 -29.24 15.54 2.56
N ALA A 74 -28.33 15.04 3.34
CA ALA A 74 -27.72 15.74 4.43
C ALA A 74 -26.27 15.29 4.65
N ALA A 75 -25.42 16.22 5.08
CA ALA A 75 -24.06 15.95 5.52
C ALA A 75 -23.81 16.61 6.87
N LEU A 76 -23.09 15.91 7.75
CA LEU A 76 -22.61 16.43 9.00
C LEU A 76 -21.15 16.74 8.86
N GLU A 77 -20.78 18.01 8.98
CA GLU A 77 -19.41 18.50 8.86
C GLU A 77 -18.81 18.81 10.22
N TYR A 78 -17.52 18.57 10.38
CA TYR A 78 -16.76 18.98 11.55
C TYR A 78 -16.29 20.42 11.41
N VAL A 79 -16.40 21.19 12.50
CA VAL A 79 -15.91 22.58 12.55
C VAL A 79 -14.73 22.70 13.50
N SER A 80 -14.90 22.27 14.75
CA SER A 80 -13.84 22.34 15.77
C SER A 80 -14.17 21.47 16.97
N TYR A 81 -13.18 21.17 17.80
CA TYR A 81 -13.42 20.59 19.12
C TYR A 81 -12.90 21.52 20.25
N GLN A 82 -13.47 21.35 21.41
CA GLN A 82 -13.06 22.06 22.63
C GLN A 82 -12.98 21.09 23.80
N LEU A 83 -11.92 21.20 24.58
CA LEU A 83 -11.77 20.51 25.85
C LEU A 83 -12.12 21.49 26.97
N GLY A 84 -13.07 21.14 27.82
CA GLY A 84 -13.43 21.92 28.98
C GLY A 84 -12.40 21.80 30.09
N LYS A 85 -12.67 22.48 31.17
CA LYS A 85 -11.85 22.39 32.39
C LYS A 85 -12.21 21.11 33.15
N PRO A 86 -11.23 20.43 33.77
CA PRO A 86 -11.53 19.28 34.64
C PRO A 86 -12.40 19.74 35.82
N GLY A 87 -13.36 18.88 36.20
CA GLY A 87 -14.29 19.19 37.28
C GLY A 87 -13.65 19.07 38.66
N TYR A 88 -12.63 18.24 38.80
CA TYR A 88 -11.94 17.92 40.05
C TYR A 88 -10.44 18.01 39.87
N SER A 89 -9.73 18.29 40.96
CA SER A 89 -8.27 18.22 40.99
C SER A 89 -7.78 16.78 41.03
N VAL A 90 -6.52 16.56 40.71
CA VAL A 90 -5.90 15.21 40.76
C VAL A 90 -6.02 14.59 42.15
N GLN A 91 -5.81 15.40 43.21
CA GLN A 91 -5.88 14.91 44.59
C GLN A 91 -7.30 14.52 44.99
N GLU A 92 -8.29 15.35 44.62
CA GLU A 92 -9.70 15.02 44.87
C GLU A 92 -10.12 13.74 44.15
N CYS A 93 -9.69 13.52 42.90
CA CYS A 93 -9.97 12.31 42.17
C CYS A 93 -9.37 11.07 42.85
N LEU A 94 -8.17 11.16 43.40
CA LEU A 94 -7.52 10.06 44.13
C LEU A 94 -8.25 9.72 45.43
N VAL A 95 -8.71 10.72 46.15
CA VAL A 95 -9.40 10.54 47.45
C VAL A 95 -10.83 10.05 47.26
N GLN A 96 -11.54 10.62 46.27
CA GLN A 96 -12.96 10.32 46.04
C GLN A 96 -13.19 9.12 45.12
N GLY A 97 -12.15 8.54 44.54
CA GLY A 97 -12.28 7.42 43.62
C GLY A 97 -12.81 7.84 42.22
N LEU A 98 -12.57 9.08 41.80
CA LEU A 98 -13.01 9.64 40.52
C LEU A 98 -11.91 9.58 39.46
N SER A 99 -12.31 9.80 38.22
CA SER A 99 -11.36 9.93 37.10
C SER A 99 -11.02 11.38 36.84
N TYR A 100 -9.73 11.66 36.63
CA TYR A 100 -9.28 13.00 36.24
C TYR A 100 -9.47 13.16 34.73
N SER A 101 -10.54 13.85 34.33
CA SER A 101 -11.00 13.99 32.94
C SER A 101 -11.50 15.40 32.65
N ALA A 102 -11.56 15.72 31.37
CA ALA A 102 -12.17 16.95 30.87
C ALA A 102 -13.28 16.62 29.87
N PRO A 103 -14.39 17.39 29.86
CA PRO A 103 -15.44 17.20 28.88
C PRO A 103 -14.96 17.60 27.48
N LEU A 104 -15.16 16.70 26.53
CA LEU A 104 -14.90 16.92 25.11
C LEU A 104 -16.21 17.32 24.42
N ARG A 105 -16.19 18.46 23.75
CA ARG A 105 -17.29 18.97 22.94
C ARG A 105 -16.81 19.24 21.53
N ILE A 106 -17.64 18.94 20.56
CA ILE A 106 -17.38 19.24 19.16
C ILE A 106 -18.43 20.20 18.63
N VAL A 107 -18.01 21.10 17.78
CA VAL A 107 -18.89 21.95 16.99
C VAL A 107 -19.05 21.28 15.64
N VAL A 108 -20.28 20.95 15.31
CA VAL A 108 -20.64 20.31 14.06
C VAL A 108 -21.63 21.14 13.28
N ARG A 109 -21.57 21.05 11.99
CA ARG A 109 -22.44 21.73 11.05
C ARG A 109 -23.25 20.72 10.26
N LEU A 110 -24.56 20.76 10.41
CA LEU A 110 -25.49 19.96 9.62
C LEU A 110 -25.87 20.74 8.36
N VAL A 111 -25.47 20.25 7.22
CA VAL A 111 -25.80 20.80 5.90
C VAL A 111 -26.92 19.94 5.32
N ILE A 112 -28.03 20.56 4.97
CA ILE A 112 -29.19 19.92 4.34
C ILE A 112 -29.26 20.39 2.89
N TYR A 113 -29.25 19.41 1.98
CA TYR A 113 -29.29 19.66 0.54
C TYR A 113 -30.74 19.64 0.00
N ASP A 114 -30.99 20.41 -1.04
CA ASP A 114 -32.30 20.43 -1.68
C ASP A 114 -32.44 19.21 -2.63
N ARG A 115 -33.60 18.55 -2.55
CA ARG A 115 -33.93 17.42 -3.41
C ARG A 115 -34.24 17.84 -4.84
N ASP A 116 -34.78 19.04 -5.03
CA ASP A 116 -35.24 19.52 -6.32
C ASP A 116 -34.07 19.86 -7.27
N THR A 117 -32.88 20.10 -6.71
CA THR A 117 -31.65 20.39 -7.46
C THR A 117 -30.68 19.21 -7.52
N ASN A 118 -31.16 17.96 -7.30
CA ASN A 118 -30.32 16.76 -7.20
C ASN A 118 -29.18 16.88 -6.18
N PHE A 119 -29.46 17.49 -5.02
CA PHE A 119 -28.53 17.68 -3.91
C PHE A 119 -27.31 18.56 -4.22
N GLN A 120 -27.40 19.45 -5.20
CA GLN A 120 -26.33 20.39 -5.55
C GLN A 120 -26.41 21.71 -4.76
N GLU A 121 -27.59 22.11 -4.32
CA GLU A 121 -27.79 23.36 -3.57
C GLU A 121 -28.05 23.07 -2.09
N VAL A 122 -27.50 23.95 -1.24
CA VAL A 122 -27.69 23.88 0.21
C VAL A 122 -29.00 24.57 0.55
N LYS A 123 -29.93 23.83 1.17
CA LYS A 123 -31.23 24.34 1.61
C LYS A 123 -31.15 25.00 2.98
N ASP A 124 -30.45 24.40 3.92
CA ASP A 124 -30.35 24.88 5.29
C ASP A 124 -29.02 24.44 5.92
N VAL A 125 -28.49 25.26 6.82
CA VAL A 125 -27.27 24.97 7.56
C VAL A 125 -27.53 25.23 9.04
N LYS A 126 -27.32 24.19 9.87
CA LYS A 126 -27.46 24.29 11.32
C LYS A 126 -26.14 23.93 11.97
N GLU A 127 -25.65 24.82 12.81
CA GLU A 127 -24.44 24.61 13.61
C GLU A 127 -24.81 24.41 15.07
N GLY A 128 -24.15 23.48 15.73
CA GLY A 128 -24.40 23.17 17.13
C GLY A 128 -23.22 22.53 17.82
N GLU A 129 -23.17 22.71 19.12
CA GLU A 129 -22.18 22.09 19.99
C GLU A 129 -22.73 20.76 20.52
N VAL A 130 -21.94 19.68 20.39
CA VAL A 130 -22.30 18.34 20.83
C VAL A 130 -21.31 17.85 21.87
N PHE A 131 -21.82 17.38 22.99
CA PHE A 131 -21.01 16.69 24.01
C PHE A 131 -20.68 15.28 23.56
N MET A 132 -19.36 14.96 23.45
CA MET A 132 -18.88 13.67 23.01
C MET A 132 -18.54 12.71 24.16
N GLY A 133 -18.37 13.25 25.36
CA GLY A 133 -17.95 12.47 26.53
C GLY A 133 -16.80 13.15 27.27
N GLU A 134 -16.16 12.39 28.13
CA GLU A 134 -15.02 12.86 28.93
C GLU A 134 -13.73 12.19 28.44
N VAL A 135 -12.69 12.99 28.31
CA VAL A 135 -11.34 12.55 27.94
C VAL A 135 -10.45 12.58 29.17
N PRO A 136 -9.80 11.48 29.57
CA PRO A 136 -8.84 11.48 30.66
C PRO A 136 -7.70 12.46 30.39
N LEU A 137 -7.29 13.20 31.41
CA LEU A 137 -6.14 14.09 31.32
C LEU A 137 -4.91 13.46 31.95
N MET A 138 -3.76 13.73 31.34
CA MET A 138 -2.47 13.28 31.88
C MET A 138 -2.01 14.23 32.99
N THR A 139 -1.51 13.67 34.08
CA THR A 139 -0.89 14.42 35.17
C THR A 139 0.52 14.91 34.79
N GLU A 140 1.11 15.81 35.57
CA GLU A 140 2.49 16.27 35.38
C GLU A 140 3.53 15.15 35.48
N ASN A 141 3.18 14.02 36.09
CA ASN A 141 4.02 12.83 36.23
C ASN A 141 3.90 11.87 35.05
N GLY A 142 3.10 12.18 34.01
CA GLY A 142 2.85 11.28 32.88
C GLY A 142 1.91 10.13 33.19
N SER A 143 1.13 10.22 34.26
CA SER A 143 0.14 9.20 34.66
C SER A 143 -1.30 9.69 34.41
N PHE A 144 -2.24 8.75 34.46
CA PHE A 144 -3.68 9.01 34.39
C PHE A 144 -4.33 8.56 35.71
N VAL A 145 -5.26 9.34 36.21
CA VAL A 145 -6.07 8.92 37.37
C VAL A 145 -7.42 8.44 36.87
N ILE A 146 -7.67 7.13 36.99
CA ILE A 146 -8.91 6.49 36.56
C ILE A 146 -9.53 5.78 37.77
N ASN A 147 -10.75 6.16 38.12
CA ASN A 147 -11.48 5.62 39.26
C ASN A 147 -10.65 5.66 40.57
N GLY A 148 -9.95 6.76 40.80
CA GLY A 148 -9.10 6.94 41.99
C GLY A 148 -7.79 6.17 41.97
N THR A 149 -7.46 5.44 40.90
CA THR A 149 -6.23 4.69 40.77
C THR A 149 -5.31 5.38 39.75
N GLU A 150 -4.08 5.63 40.14
CA GLU A 150 -3.06 6.16 39.22
C GLU A 150 -2.55 5.06 38.28
N ARG A 151 -2.61 5.31 37.00
CA ARG A 151 -2.23 4.36 35.93
C ARG A 151 -1.30 5.01 34.94
N VAL A 152 -0.45 4.21 34.35
CA VAL A 152 0.50 4.64 33.31
C VAL A 152 0.29 3.81 32.05
N VAL A 153 0.32 4.46 30.91
CA VAL A 153 0.29 3.77 29.62
C VAL A 153 1.65 3.15 29.35
N VAL A 154 1.68 1.84 29.18
CA VAL A 154 2.90 1.11 28.83
C VAL A 154 2.93 0.87 27.33
N ASN A 155 4.04 1.22 26.70
CA ASN A 155 4.25 0.97 25.27
C ASN A 155 4.27 -0.53 24.99
N GLN A 156 3.49 -0.95 24.01
CA GLN A 156 3.45 -2.33 23.56
C GLN A 156 4.08 -2.44 22.19
N LEU A 157 5.09 -3.30 22.07
CA LEU A 157 5.70 -3.61 20.78
C LEU A 157 4.75 -4.45 19.94
N HIS A 158 4.58 -4.07 18.70
CA HIS A 158 3.83 -4.83 17.71
C HIS A 158 4.57 -4.81 16.37
N ARG A 159 4.19 -5.70 15.49
CA ARG A 159 4.72 -5.69 14.13
C ARG A 159 4.27 -4.39 13.44
N SER A 160 5.22 -3.63 12.88
CA SER A 160 4.90 -2.36 12.22
C SER A 160 3.97 -2.56 11.02
N PRO A 161 3.06 -1.61 10.74
CA PRO A 161 2.37 -1.59 9.47
C PRO A 161 3.36 -1.48 8.30
N GLY A 162 3.05 -2.13 7.19
CA GLY A 162 3.90 -2.11 6.01
C GLY A 162 3.86 -3.42 5.24
N VAL A 163 4.78 -3.55 4.28
CA VAL A 163 4.93 -4.74 3.44
C VAL A 163 6.15 -5.53 3.88
N PHE A 164 5.96 -6.82 4.12
CA PHE A 164 7.02 -7.75 4.51
C PHE A 164 7.17 -8.82 3.44
N PHE A 165 8.38 -9.01 2.95
CA PHE A 165 8.73 -10.08 2.02
C PHE A 165 9.44 -11.18 2.78
N ASP A 166 9.04 -12.43 2.53
CA ASP A 166 9.58 -13.61 3.19
C ASP A 166 9.66 -14.78 2.21
N HIS A 167 10.31 -15.85 2.61
CA HIS A 167 10.38 -17.10 1.88
C HIS A 167 10.51 -18.30 2.82
N ASP A 168 10.06 -19.47 2.38
CA ASP A 168 10.03 -20.71 3.17
C ASP A 168 11.39 -21.44 3.29
N LYS A 169 12.44 -20.92 2.65
CA LYS A 169 13.77 -21.55 2.55
C LYS A 169 13.76 -22.95 1.94
N GLY A 170 12.77 -23.25 1.10
CA GLY A 170 12.61 -24.54 0.45
C GLY A 170 12.17 -25.67 1.38
N LYS A 171 11.59 -25.37 2.53
CA LYS A 171 11.17 -26.38 3.52
C LYS A 171 9.76 -26.94 3.28
N THR A 172 8.92 -26.19 2.60
CA THR A 172 7.50 -26.53 2.44
C THR A 172 7.27 -27.60 1.39
N HIS A 173 8.09 -27.65 0.34
CA HIS A 173 7.93 -28.59 -0.77
C HIS A 173 9.12 -29.54 -0.87
N SER A 174 8.85 -30.82 -1.20
CA SER A 174 9.85 -31.89 -1.30
C SER A 174 10.94 -31.65 -2.35
N SER A 175 10.65 -30.83 -3.37
CA SER A 175 11.64 -30.45 -4.41
C SER A 175 12.70 -29.47 -3.94
N GLY A 176 12.60 -28.92 -2.72
CA GLY A 176 13.49 -27.89 -2.23
C GLY A 176 13.29 -26.51 -2.89
N LYS A 177 12.23 -26.32 -3.68
CA LYS A 177 11.90 -25.04 -4.32
C LYS A 177 11.57 -24.00 -3.28
N VAL A 178 12.19 -22.83 -3.40
CA VAL A 178 11.92 -21.69 -2.52
C VAL A 178 10.62 -21.04 -2.95
N LEU A 179 9.67 -20.96 -2.02
CA LEU A 179 8.39 -20.29 -2.22
C LEU A 179 8.44 -18.92 -1.56
N TYR A 180 8.21 -17.89 -2.35
CA TYR A 180 8.20 -16.50 -1.88
C TYR A 180 6.80 -16.10 -1.44
N SER A 181 6.75 -15.21 -0.45
CA SER A 181 5.52 -14.63 0.04
C SER A 181 5.70 -13.16 0.36
N ALA A 182 4.61 -12.41 0.27
CA ALA A 182 4.56 -11.03 0.69
C ALA A 182 3.34 -10.84 1.60
N ARG A 183 3.54 -10.09 2.69
CA ARG A 183 2.47 -9.80 3.65
C ARG A 183 2.30 -8.32 3.81
N ILE A 184 1.10 -7.84 3.60
CA ILE A 184 0.71 -6.45 3.83
C ILE A 184 0.00 -6.38 5.17
N ILE A 185 0.59 -5.64 6.10
CA ILE A 185 0.03 -5.40 7.44
C ILE A 185 -0.45 -3.96 7.49
N PRO A 186 -1.77 -3.72 7.58
CA PRO A 186 -2.31 -2.38 7.73
C PRO A 186 -2.13 -1.87 9.17
N TYR A 187 -2.24 -0.58 9.37
CA TYR A 187 -2.31 0.02 10.71
C TYR A 187 -3.50 -0.53 11.51
N ARG A 188 -4.66 -0.67 10.86
CA ARG A 188 -5.88 -1.25 11.40
C ARG A 188 -6.63 -1.98 10.30
N GLY A 189 -6.96 -3.25 10.51
CA GLY A 189 -7.71 -4.07 9.56
C GLY A 189 -7.10 -5.46 9.36
N SER A 190 -7.62 -6.17 8.38
CA SER A 190 -7.20 -7.53 8.04
C SER A 190 -5.89 -7.54 7.28
N TRP A 191 -5.08 -8.55 7.53
CA TRP A 191 -3.84 -8.76 6.81
C TRP A 191 -4.12 -9.32 5.42
N LEU A 192 -3.28 -8.93 4.45
CA LEU A 192 -3.30 -9.45 3.10
C LEU A 192 -1.98 -10.17 2.82
N ASP A 193 -2.06 -11.45 2.55
CA ASP A 193 -0.91 -12.30 2.25
C ASP A 193 -0.94 -12.68 0.76
N PHE A 194 0.18 -12.53 0.07
CA PHE A 194 0.42 -13.05 -1.28
C PHE A 194 1.40 -14.21 -1.17
N GLU A 195 1.09 -15.34 -1.78
CA GLU A 195 1.88 -16.57 -1.70
C GLU A 195 2.00 -17.20 -3.07
N PHE A 196 3.21 -17.67 -3.40
CA PHE A 196 3.42 -18.55 -4.54
C PHE A 196 3.20 -20.02 -4.14
N ASP A 197 2.58 -20.77 -5.02
CA ASP A 197 2.51 -22.22 -4.88
C ASP A 197 3.73 -22.91 -5.55
N PRO A 198 3.94 -24.23 -5.36
CA PRO A 198 5.03 -24.94 -6.02
C PRO A 198 4.97 -24.93 -7.55
N LYS A 199 3.81 -24.63 -8.12
CA LYS A 199 3.59 -24.51 -9.58
C LYS A 199 3.77 -23.07 -10.09
N ASP A 200 4.26 -22.15 -9.24
CA ASP A 200 4.44 -20.71 -9.51
C ASP A 200 3.15 -19.92 -9.70
N ASN A 201 2.00 -20.44 -9.27
CA ASN A 201 0.76 -19.66 -9.28
C ASN A 201 0.76 -18.70 -8.11
N LEU A 202 0.33 -17.46 -8.36
CA LEU A 202 0.19 -16.42 -7.35
C LEU A 202 -1.21 -16.43 -6.76
N PHE A 203 -1.27 -16.65 -5.46
CA PHE A 203 -2.50 -16.60 -4.65
C PHE A 203 -2.44 -15.50 -3.60
N CYS A 204 -3.60 -15.07 -3.16
CA CYS A 204 -3.73 -14.19 -2.03
C CYS A 204 -4.67 -14.75 -0.97
N ARG A 205 -4.49 -14.29 0.28
CA ARG A 205 -5.35 -14.59 1.43
C ARG A 205 -5.67 -13.30 2.14
N ILE A 206 -6.92 -13.15 2.51
CA ILE A 206 -7.37 -12.06 3.37
C ILE A 206 -7.64 -12.68 4.75
N ASP A 207 -6.99 -12.14 5.78
CA ASP A 207 -7.18 -12.55 7.17
C ASP A 207 -7.05 -14.07 7.40
N ARG A 208 -6.03 -14.68 6.77
CA ARG A 208 -5.74 -16.13 6.84
C ARG A 208 -6.88 -17.05 6.38
N ARG A 209 -7.87 -16.53 5.67
CA ARG A 209 -8.96 -17.32 5.10
C ARG A 209 -8.47 -18.16 3.91
N ARG A 210 -9.41 -18.78 3.19
CA ARG A 210 -9.11 -19.57 1.98
C ARG A 210 -8.35 -18.71 0.96
N LYS A 211 -7.33 -19.28 0.36
CA LYS A 211 -6.58 -18.63 -0.72
C LYS A 211 -7.44 -18.50 -1.99
N ILE A 212 -7.30 -17.40 -2.64
CA ILE A 212 -7.95 -17.06 -3.91
C ILE A 212 -6.88 -16.61 -4.92
N PRO A 213 -7.11 -16.71 -6.23
CA PRO A 213 -6.19 -16.15 -7.22
C PRO A 213 -5.95 -14.65 -6.99
N ALA A 214 -4.71 -14.21 -7.16
CA ALA A 214 -4.36 -12.80 -6.92
C ALA A 214 -5.08 -11.84 -7.89
N THR A 215 -5.38 -12.29 -9.11
CA THR A 215 -6.10 -11.52 -10.13
C THR A 215 -7.47 -11.05 -9.66
N ILE A 216 -8.14 -11.77 -8.77
CA ILE A 216 -9.44 -11.36 -8.22
C ILE A 216 -9.30 -10.04 -7.44
N ILE A 217 -8.25 -9.92 -6.62
CA ILE A 217 -8.01 -8.67 -5.89
C ILE A 217 -7.60 -7.54 -6.83
N LEU A 218 -6.74 -7.82 -7.82
CA LEU A 218 -6.30 -6.82 -8.77
C LEU A 218 -7.48 -6.27 -9.59
N LYS A 219 -8.37 -7.15 -10.05
CA LYS A 219 -9.62 -6.75 -10.72
C LYS A 219 -10.58 -6.00 -9.80
N ALA A 220 -10.65 -6.37 -8.51
CA ALA A 220 -11.45 -5.63 -7.52
C ALA A 220 -10.90 -4.22 -7.23
N MET A 221 -9.63 -3.97 -7.52
CA MET A 221 -8.99 -2.65 -7.50
C MET A 221 -9.09 -1.91 -8.84
N ASP A 222 -9.96 -2.39 -9.74
CA ASP A 222 -10.24 -1.81 -11.06
C ASP A 222 -9.09 -1.90 -12.08
N MET A 223 -8.18 -2.87 -11.88
CA MET A 223 -7.13 -3.14 -12.87
C MET A 223 -7.69 -4.01 -14.00
N GLY A 224 -7.56 -3.52 -15.23
CA GLY A 224 -7.95 -4.25 -16.44
C GLY A 224 -7.03 -5.45 -16.71
N THR A 225 -7.50 -6.40 -17.54
CA THR A 225 -6.71 -7.58 -17.92
C THR A 225 -5.41 -7.20 -18.61
N GLU A 226 -5.43 -6.23 -19.53
CA GLU A 226 -4.23 -5.72 -20.19
C GLU A 226 -3.22 -5.12 -19.21
N GLU A 227 -3.70 -4.32 -18.28
CA GLU A 227 -2.86 -3.66 -17.27
C GLU A 227 -2.17 -4.69 -16.38
N ILE A 228 -2.90 -5.72 -15.94
CA ILE A 228 -2.34 -6.83 -15.16
C ILE A 228 -1.26 -7.55 -15.97
N LEU A 229 -1.51 -7.88 -17.25
CA LEU A 229 -0.54 -8.56 -18.08
C LEU A 229 0.72 -7.72 -18.30
N GLN A 230 0.59 -6.41 -18.53
CA GLN A 230 1.72 -5.49 -18.69
C GLN A 230 2.57 -5.33 -17.43
N HIS A 231 1.95 -5.44 -16.24
CA HIS A 231 2.69 -5.36 -14.98
C HIS A 231 3.51 -6.63 -14.68
N PHE A 232 3.01 -7.79 -15.06
CA PHE A 232 3.64 -9.07 -14.71
C PHE A 232 4.50 -9.66 -15.81
N TYR A 233 4.27 -9.30 -17.06
CA TYR A 233 5.00 -9.84 -18.21
C TYR A 233 5.60 -8.72 -19.05
N GLU A 234 6.72 -9.03 -19.66
CA GLU A 234 7.27 -8.23 -20.73
C GLU A 234 6.49 -8.49 -22.02
N VAL A 235 6.46 -7.50 -22.90
CA VAL A 235 5.69 -7.54 -24.13
C VAL A 235 6.66 -7.48 -25.32
N ASP A 236 6.42 -8.35 -26.33
CA ASP A 236 7.08 -8.32 -27.62
C ASP A 236 6.15 -7.69 -28.65
N THR A 237 6.70 -6.76 -29.45
CA THR A 237 5.96 -6.15 -30.57
C THR A 237 6.14 -6.97 -31.82
N VAL A 238 5.04 -7.32 -32.45
CA VAL A 238 4.99 -8.10 -33.68
C VAL A 238 4.31 -7.29 -34.78
N GLN A 239 4.96 -7.17 -35.92
CA GLN A 239 4.43 -6.48 -37.11
C GLN A 239 4.03 -7.52 -38.14
N ILE A 240 2.80 -7.43 -38.64
CA ILE A 240 2.25 -8.29 -39.68
C ILE A 240 2.33 -7.53 -41.00
N GLU A 241 3.20 -7.97 -41.89
CA GLU A 241 3.33 -7.46 -43.23
C GLU A 241 2.71 -8.43 -44.22
N LYS A 242 2.36 -7.96 -45.41
CA LYS A 242 1.88 -8.83 -46.51
C LYS A 242 2.93 -9.87 -46.93
N SER A 243 4.20 -9.65 -46.65
CA SER A 243 5.34 -10.49 -46.99
C SER A 243 5.79 -11.44 -45.89
N GLY A 244 5.15 -11.43 -44.72
CA GLY A 244 5.51 -12.24 -43.56
C GLY A 244 5.41 -11.47 -42.26
N ILE A 245 5.80 -12.10 -41.17
CA ILE A 245 5.76 -11.56 -39.84
C ILE A 245 7.15 -11.08 -39.41
N SER A 246 7.21 -9.91 -38.82
CA SER A 246 8.44 -9.35 -38.26
C SER A 246 8.27 -9.13 -36.75
N ILE A 247 9.17 -9.66 -35.95
CA ILE A 247 9.17 -9.52 -34.49
C ILE A 247 10.31 -8.61 -34.08
N GLU A 248 10.03 -7.73 -33.12
CA GLU A 248 11.06 -6.93 -32.48
C GLU A 248 12.07 -7.83 -31.75
N LEU A 249 13.34 -7.71 -32.12
CA LEU A 249 14.41 -8.54 -31.59
C LEU A 249 15.16 -7.82 -30.49
N ILE A 250 15.00 -8.30 -29.24
CA ILE A 250 15.77 -7.84 -28.09
C ILE A 250 16.82 -8.90 -27.77
N PRO A 251 18.10 -8.70 -28.16
CA PRO A 251 19.13 -9.74 -28.07
C PRO A 251 19.34 -10.31 -26.65
N SER A 252 19.20 -9.48 -25.63
CA SER A 252 19.35 -9.89 -24.23
C SER A 252 18.35 -10.97 -23.80
N ARG A 253 17.13 -10.94 -24.35
CA ARG A 253 16.05 -11.89 -24.06
C ARG A 253 16.29 -13.27 -24.71
N LEU A 254 17.07 -13.33 -25.76
CA LEU A 254 17.32 -14.57 -26.52
C LEU A 254 18.30 -15.52 -25.85
N ARG A 255 19.02 -15.09 -24.82
CA ARG A 255 20.03 -15.92 -24.15
C ARG A 255 19.41 -17.21 -23.59
N GLY A 256 19.91 -18.35 -24.07
CA GLY A 256 19.49 -19.66 -23.60
C GLY A 256 18.26 -20.22 -24.31
N GLN A 257 17.60 -19.44 -25.16
CA GLN A 257 16.47 -19.89 -25.99
C GLN A 257 16.92 -20.63 -27.26
N THR A 258 15.98 -21.33 -27.84
CA THR A 258 16.09 -21.98 -29.17
C THR A 258 15.05 -21.36 -30.08
N LEU A 259 15.45 -20.92 -31.27
CA LEU A 259 14.52 -20.42 -32.28
C LEU A 259 14.37 -21.41 -33.42
N PRO A 260 13.18 -21.56 -33.99
CA PRO A 260 12.94 -22.47 -35.11
C PRO A 260 13.51 -21.94 -36.44
N VAL A 261 14.01 -20.70 -36.46
CA VAL A 261 14.55 -20.00 -37.63
C VAL A 261 16.03 -19.70 -37.48
N ASP A 262 16.74 -19.65 -38.62
CA ASP A 262 18.15 -19.26 -38.65
C ASP A 262 18.31 -17.75 -38.33
N LEU A 263 19.18 -17.42 -37.38
CA LEU A 263 19.57 -16.05 -37.14
C LEU A 263 20.70 -15.65 -38.09
N LYS A 264 20.41 -14.77 -39.06
CA LYS A 264 21.36 -14.28 -40.09
C LYS A 264 21.72 -12.83 -39.89
N ILE A 265 23.00 -12.52 -39.86
CA ILE A 265 23.51 -11.16 -39.92
C ILE A 265 24.07 -10.96 -41.35
N LYS A 266 23.44 -10.06 -42.13
CA LYS A 266 23.88 -9.71 -43.49
C LYS A 266 24.16 -10.91 -44.43
N SER A 267 23.55 -12.01 -44.38
CA SER A 267 23.78 -13.24 -45.16
C SER A 267 24.67 -14.28 -44.48
N LYS A 268 25.24 -14.03 -43.31
CA LYS A 268 25.98 -15.04 -42.56
C LYS A 268 25.08 -15.60 -41.46
N VAL A 269 24.92 -16.92 -41.42
CA VAL A 269 24.20 -17.59 -40.31
C VAL A 269 25.08 -17.51 -39.08
N VAL A 270 24.54 -16.93 -38.02
CA VAL A 270 25.19 -16.80 -36.68
C VAL A 270 24.75 -17.91 -35.76
N VAL A 271 23.46 -18.26 -35.84
CA VAL A 271 22.87 -19.39 -35.13
C VAL A 271 21.96 -20.15 -36.07
N ASP A 272 22.19 -21.44 -36.22
CA ASP A 272 21.30 -22.31 -37.01
C ASP A 272 19.99 -22.56 -36.25
N ALA A 273 18.93 -22.83 -36.98
CA ALA A 273 17.62 -23.18 -36.43
C ALA A 273 17.73 -24.30 -35.38
N ASN A 274 16.92 -24.21 -34.31
CA ASN A 274 16.86 -25.16 -33.21
C ASN A 274 18.18 -25.32 -32.41
N LYS A 275 19.14 -24.42 -32.58
CA LYS A 275 20.33 -24.34 -31.70
C LYS A 275 20.15 -23.34 -30.57
N ARG A 276 20.69 -23.71 -29.40
CA ARG A 276 20.64 -22.83 -28.22
C ARG A 276 21.48 -21.57 -28.39
N ILE A 277 20.90 -20.42 -28.15
CA ILE A 277 21.56 -19.11 -28.25
C ILE A 277 22.47 -18.90 -27.04
N THR A 278 23.75 -18.70 -27.29
CA THR A 278 24.76 -18.46 -26.24
C THR A 278 24.99 -16.97 -26.01
N ALA A 279 25.63 -16.63 -24.89
CA ALA A 279 26.03 -15.25 -24.58
C ALA A 279 26.95 -14.63 -25.65
N ARG A 280 27.69 -15.45 -26.41
CA ARG A 280 28.52 -14.98 -27.53
C ARG A 280 27.63 -14.52 -28.69
N HIS A 281 26.64 -15.30 -29.05
CA HIS A 281 25.68 -14.99 -30.11
C HIS A 281 24.90 -13.71 -29.79
N VAL A 282 24.49 -13.52 -28.52
CA VAL A 282 23.83 -12.29 -28.06
C VAL A 282 24.70 -11.06 -28.32
N ARG A 283 26.00 -11.11 -27.97
CA ARG A 283 26.94 -10.01 -28.22
C ARG A 283 27.13 -9.71 -29.73
N GLU A 284 27.17 -10.75 -30.54
CA GLU A 284 27.27 -10.59 -32.01
C GLU A 284 26.02 -9.93 -32.59
N LEU A 285 24.82 -10.26 -32.07
CA LEU A 285 23.54 -9.64 -32.46
C LEU A 285 23.45 -8.18 -32.00
N GLU A 286 23.90 -7.89 -30.79
CA GLU A 286 23.96 -6.51 -30.25
C GLU A 286 24.90 -5.62 -31.05
N GLN A 287 26.08 -6.12 -31.43
CA GLN A 287 27.04 -5.42 -32.27
C GLN A 287 26.50 -5.15 -33.68
N ALA A 288 25.71 -6.07 -34.21
CA ALA A 288 25.05 -5.95 -35.48
C ALA A 288 23.84 -5.00 -35.48
N LYS A 289 23.38 -4.56 -34.27
CA LYS A 289 22.20 -3.72 -34.07
C LYS A 289 20.96 -4.29 -34.79
N MET A 290 20.76 -5.58 -34.71
CA MET A 290 19.54 -6.21 -35.22
C MET A 290 18.36 -5.88 -34.30
N THR A 291 17.32 -5.26 -34.85
CA THR A 291 16.12 -4.83 -34.14
C THR A 291 14.88 -5.61 -34.56
N ALA A 292 14.94 -6.39 -35.65
CA ALA A 292 13.82 -7.13 -36.16
C ALA A 292 14.24 -8.49 -36.71
N LEU A 293 13.39 -9.48 -36.54
CA LEU A 293 13.55 -10.84 -37.06
C LEU A 293 12.31 -11.20 -37.87
N LYS A 294 12.51 -11.62 -39.13
CA LYS A 294 11.43 -12.17 -39.94
C LYS A 294 11.20 -13.63 -39.57
N VAL A 295 9.96 -13.98 -39.32
CA VAL A 295 9.53 -15.31 -38.93
C VAL A 295 8.33 -15.76 -39.75
N GLU A 296 8.09 -17.06 -39.76
CA GLU A 296 6.91 -17.68 -40.37
C GLU A 296 5.73 -17.63 -39.40
N ASP A 297 4.51 -17.80 -39.91
CA ASP A 297 3.26 -17.76 -39.14
C ASP A 297 3.26 -18.74 -37.96
N ASP A 298 3.86 -19.89 -38.14
CA ASP A 298 3.96 -20.95 -37.12
C ASP A 298 4.66 -20.50 -35.83
N PHE A 299 5.48 -19.44 -35.91
CA PHE A 299 6.15 -18.89 -34.73
C PHE A 299 5.20 -18.18 -33.79
N LEU A 300 4.07 -17.70 -34.27
CA LEU A 300 3.04 -17.05 -33.45
C LEU A 300 2.11 -18.03 -32.77
N ILE A 301 2.00 -19.26 -33.29
CA ILE A 301 1.11 -20.25 -32.73
C ILE A 301 1.57 -20.62 -31.31
N GLY A 302 0.62 -20.57 -30.35
CA GLY A 302 0.90 -20.78 -28.93
C GLY A 302 1.40 -19.57 -28.16
N LYS A 303 1.62 -18.41 -28.80
CA LYS A 303 1.85 -17.15 -28.09
C LYS A 303 0.53 -16.56 -27.62
N VAL A 304 0.60 -15.74 -26.57
CA VAL A 304 -0.57 -15.14 -25.95
C VAL A 304 -0.59 -13.63 -26.21
N LEU A 305 -1.75 -13.10 -26.56
CA LEU A 305 -1.94 -11.68 -26.79
C LEU A 305 -1.83 -10.87 -25.48
N ALA A 306 -1.06 -9.81 -25.49
CA ALA A 306 -0.87 -8.89 -24.37
C ALA A 306 -1.92 -7.79 -24.29
N LYS A 307 -2.53 -7.44 -25.42
CA LYS A 307 -3.52 -6.35 -25.53
C LYS A 307 -4.73 -6.79 -26.33
N ASP A 308 -5.86 -6.13 -26.09
CA ASP A 308 -7.05 -6.27 -26.90
C ASP A 308 -6.81 -5.78 -28.33
N ILE A 309 -7.36 -6.48 -29.28
CA ILE A 309 -7.29 -6.12 -30.69
C ILE A 309 -8.64 -5.57 -31.10
N PHE A 310 -8.66 -4.33 -31.54
CA PHE A 310 -9.86 -3.61 -31.95
C PHE A 310 -10.02 -3.63 -33.47
N ASN A 311 -11.26 -3.74 -33.91
CA ASN A 311 -11.60 -3.45 -35.29
C ASN A 311 -11.41 -1.94 -35.55
N GLN A 312 -10.60 -1.59 -36.55
CA GLN A 312 -10.33 -0.18 -36.87
C GLN A 312 -11.55 0.59 -37.40
N GLU A 313 -12.56 -0.14 -37.93
CA GLU A 313 -13.76 0.48 -38.50
C GLU A 313 -14.90 0.61 -37.46
N THR A 314 -15.12 -0.40 -36.61
CA THR A 314 -16.23 -0.44 -35.68
C THR A 314 -15.85 -0.06 -34.24
N GLY A 315 -14.58 -0.15 -33.90
CA GLY A 315 -14.09 0.06 -32.52
C GLY A 315 -14.43 -1.08 -31.54
N GLU A 316 -15.00 -2.17 -32.02
CA GLU A 316 -15.31 -3.36 -31.22
C GLU A 316 -14.07 -4.22 -31.01
N ILE A 317 -14.03 -4.92 -29.87
CA ILE A 317 -12.95 -5.87 -29.56
C ILE A 317 -13.14 -7.10 -30.45
N LEU A 318 -12.19 -7.35 -31.36
CA LEU A 318 -12.16 -8.52 -32.20
C LEU A 318 -11.61 -9.75 -31.43
N ILE A 319 -10.50 -9.56 -30.73
CA ILE A 319 -9.84 -10.60 -29.98
C ILE A 319 -9.40 -10.00 -28.65
N PRO A 320 -9.87 -10.55 -27.52
CA PRO A 320 -9.49 -10.03 -26.21
C PRO A 320 -8.06 -10.40 -25.84
N ALA A 321 -7.45 -9.59 -24.98
CA ALA A 321 -6.16 -9.89 -24.34
C ALA A 321 -6.23 -11.22 -23.60
N ASN A 322 -5.07 -11.85 -23.42
CA ASN A 322 -4.93 -13.19 -22.83
C ASN A 322 -5.51 -14.34 -23.69
N THR A 323 -5.69 -14.11 -24.99
CA THR A 323 -6.08 -15.15 -25.94
C THR A 323 -4.83 -15.79 -26.53
N GLU A 324 -4.78 -17.12 -26.56
CA GLU A 324 -3.72 -17.88 -27.24
C GLU A 324 -3.92 -17.79 -28.75
N ILE A 325 -2.84 -17.50 -29.46
CA ILE A 325 -2.86 -17.36 -30.92
C ILE A 325 -2.85 -18.75 -31.53
N ASP A 326 -3.91 -19.12 -32.24
CA ASP A 326 -4.04 -20.25 -33.08
C ASP A 326 -4.15 -19.86 -34.56
N GLN A 327 -4.28 -20.87 -35.46
CA GLN A 327 -4.41 -20.62 -36.89
C GLN A 327 -5.61 -19.72 -37.22
N SER A 328 -6.73 -19.89 -36.49
CA SER A 328 -7.96 -19.14 -36.73
C SER A 328 -7.80 -17.67 -36.35
N VAL A 329 -7.06 -17.37 -35.28
CA VAL A 329 -6.74 -16.03 -34.86
C VAL A 329 -5.86 -15.32 -35.90
N ILE A 330 -4.90 -16.03 -36.50
CA ILE A 330 -4.04 -15.43 -37.54
C ILE A 330 -4.85 -15.09 -38.80
N GLU A 331 -5.84 -15.89 -39.16
CA GLU A 331 -6.75 -15.60 -40.29
C GLU A 331 -7.57 -14.35 -40.01
N VAL A 332 -8.19 -14.24 -38.81
CA VAL A 332 -8.95 -13.06 -38.39
C VAL A 332 -8.07 -11.79 -38.39
N LEU A 333 -6.82 -11.87 -37.91
CA LEU A 333 -5.89 -10.73 -37.91
C LEU A 333 -5.57 -10.24 -39.33
N ARG A 334 -5.43 -11.17 -40.27
CA ARG A 334 -5.18 -10.82 -41.68
C ARG A 334 -6.40 -10.22 -42.38
N GLU A 335 -7.59 -10.78 -42.13
CA GLU A 335 -8.85 -10.25 -42.64
C GLU A 335 -9.12 -8.83 -42.15
N ALA A 336 -8.84 -8.57 -40.87
CA ALA A 336 -8.97 -7.25 -40.27
C ALA A 336 -7.87 -6.26 -40.64
N ASN A 337 -6.88 -6.65 -41.46
CA ASN A 337 -5.71 -5.85 -41.82
C ASN A 337 -4.94 -5.25 -40.64
N ILE A 338 -4.82 -6.00 -39.56
CA ILE A 338 -4.07 -5.56 -38.37
C ILE A 338 -2.58 -5.60 -38.70
N SER A 339 -1.89 -4.47 -38.59
CA SER A 339 -0.48 -4.34 -38.92
C SER A 339 0.46 -4.59 -37.74
N GLU A 340 -0.03 -4.41 -36.51
CA GLU A 340 0.76 -4.51 -35.29
C GLU A 340 -0.02 -5.26 -34.21
N LEU A 341 0.64 -6.17 -33.51
CA LEU A 341 0.10 -6.83 -32.34
C LEU A 341 1.17 -6.96 -31.25
N HIS A 342 0.70 -7.13 -30.04
CA HIS A 342 1.56 -7.28 -28.87
C HIS A 342 1.36 -8.67 -28.25
N THR A 343 2.45 -9.41 -28.10
CA THR A 343 2.42 -10.74 -27.47
C THR A 343 3.19 -10.77 -26.17
N LEU A 344 2.78 -11.61 -25.25
CA LEU A 344 3.52 -11.82 -24.00
C LEU A 344 4.85 -12.49 -24.27
N TYR A 345 5.92 -11.97 -23.68
CA TYR A 345 7.21 -12.63 -23.67
C TYR A 345 7.23 -13.65 -22.53
N ILE A 346 7.32 -14.93 -22.86
CA ILE A 346 7.44 -16.03 -21.91
C ILE A 346 8.75 -16.74 -22.19
N ASN A 347 9.63 -16.77 -21.19
CA ASN A 347 10.90 -17.49 -21.29
C ASN A 347 10.68 -18.98 -20.97
N GLU A 348 11.09 -19.89 -21.83
CA GLU A 348 10.98 -21.33 -21.60
C GLU A 348 11.79 -21.82 -20.40
N LEU A 349 12.87 -21.12 -20.03
CA LEU A 349 13.73 -21.47 -18.91
C LEU A 349 13.22 -20.93 -17.58
N ASP A 350 12.61 -19.75 -17.62
CA ASP A 350 12.04 -19.07 -16.46
C ASP A 350 10.64 -18.59 -16.86
N LYS A 351 9.67 -19.44 -16.64
CA LYS A 351 8.30 -19.17 -17.07
C LYS A 351 7.62 -18.05 -16.28
N GLY A 352 8.29 -17.53 -15.24
CA GLY A 352 7.75 -16.47 -14.41
C GLY A 352 6.54 -16.88 -13.58
N PRO A 353 5.89 -15.93 -12.90
CA PRO A 353 4.69 -16.20 -12.13
C PRO A 353 3.50 -16.50 -13.06
N TYR A 354 2.74 -17.52 -12.73
CA TYR A 354 1.45 -17.76 -13.37
C TYR A 354 0.37 -16.97 -12.62
N ILE A 355 -0.34 -16.15 -13.36
CA ILE A 355 -1.45 -15.35 -12.87
C ILE A 355 -2.71 -15.94 -13.48
N SER A 356 -3.48 -16.65 -12.68
CA SER A 356 -4.72 -17.29 -13.11
C SER A 356 -5.93 -16.42 -12.88
#